data_3d972025d13b037ca01382e4576e08d7
#
_entry.id   3d972025d13b037ca01382e4576e08d7
#
_cell.length_a   1.000
_cell.length_b   1.000
_cell.length_c   1.000
_cell.angle_alpha   90.00
_cell.angle_beta   90.00
_cell.angle_gamma   90.00
#
_symmetry.space_group_name_H-M   'P 1'
#
loop_
_entity.id
_entity.type
_entity.pdbx_description
1 polymer ?
#
loop_
_entity_poly.entity_id
_entity_poly.type
_entity_poly.pdbx_seq_one_letter_code
_entity_poly.pdbx_strand_id
1 'polypeptide(L)'
;REDFPILNEKVHGRELVYLDNAATTQKPQAVLDAIVEGYSKWNANVHRGVHHLSQVATEKHEQARKKVAEWLNAVAEEVIFTKGTTDSINMLARSFGDAMVNEGDEIIVSQLEHHSNIVPWQMLCERKKAILKVIPLREDLSIDIEAYKGMLNERTRLVSVAQVSNVLGIINPVEEIIRYAHAKHIPVCVDGAQSVPHLAVDVRKLDCDFLVFSAHKMYG
;
A
#
# COMPACT_ATOMS: atom_id res chain seq x y z
N ARG A 1 16.07 -0.40 21.32
CA ARG A 1 15.11 -1.00 22.27
C ARG A 1 14.47 0.06 23.16
N GLU A 2 15.19 1.10 23.56
CA GLU A 2 14.72 2.13 24.49
C GLU A 2 13.46 2.85 23.99
N ASP A 3 13.36 3.07 22.69
CA ASP A 3 12.20 3.73 22.07
C ASP A 3 10.94 2.85 22.03
N PHE A 4 11.07 1.54 22.24
CA PHE A 4 10.00 0.55 22.11
C PHE A 4 9.67 -0.11 23.44
N PRO A 5 8.69 0.38 24.20
CA PRO A 5 8.42 -0.10 25.57
C PRO A 5 8.10 -1.59 25.65
N ILE A 6 7.41 -2.14 24.67
CA ILE A 6 7.08 -3.56 24.63
C ILE A 6 8.31 -4.49 24.63
N LEU A 7 9.46 -4.00 24.13
CA LEU A 7 10.68 -4.81 24.12
C LEU A 7 11.32 -4.98 25.51
N ASN A 8 10.79 -4.30 26.52
CA ASN A 8 11.20 -4.49 27.93
C ASN A 8 10.42 -5.64 28.61
N GLU A 9 9.38 -6.15 27.94
CA GLU A 9 8.60 -7.28 28.44
C GLU A 9 9.40 -8.58 28.45
N LYS A 10 9.08 -9.47 29.38
CA LYS A 10 9.69 -10.81 29.46
C LYS A 10 8.66 -11.87 29.09
N VAL A 11 9.04 -12.79 28.22
CA VAL A 11 8.24 -13.96 27.84
C VAL A 11 8.93 -15.21 28.38
N HIS A 12 8.23 -15.95 29.23
CA HIS A 12 8.79 -17.13 29.92
C HIS A 12 10.10 -16.83 30.69
N GLY A 13 10.20 -15.65 31.30
CA GLY A 13 11.36 -15.22 32.08
C GLY A 13 12.56 -14.75 31.25
N ARG A 14 12.48 -14.71 29.92
CA ARG A 14 13.51 -14.25 28.99
C ARG A 14 13.09 -12.93 28.33
N GLU A 15 14.05 -12.12 27.92
CA GLU A 15 13.78 -10.90 27.16
C GLU A 15 13.02 -11.20 25.86
N LEU A 16 12.03 -10.35 25.55
CA LEU A 16 11.28 -10.46 24.29
C LEU A 16 12.20 -10.24 23.09
N VAL A 17 12.21 -11.21 22.18
CA VAL A 17 12.73 -11.07 20.81
C VAL A 17 11.54 -11.10 19.85
N TYR A 18 11.32 -9.99 19.14
CA TYR A 18 10.23 -9.87 18.19
C TYR A 18 10.78 -9.82 16.76
N LEU A 19 10.45 -10.83 15.94
CA LEU A 19 10.97 -11.00 14.57
C LEU A 19 9.86 -10.95 13.50
N ASP A 20 8.63 -10.61 13.88
CA ASP A 20 7.47 -10.61 12.98
C ASP A 20 7.08 -9.18 12.51
N ASN A 21 8.08 -8.33 12.29
CA ASN A 21 7.84 -6.94 11.84
C ASN A 21 7.23 -6.86 10.43
N ALA A 22 7.40 -7.87 9.59
CA ALA A 22 6.77 -7.93 8.26
C ALA A 22 5.23 -8.08 8.34
N ALA A 23 4.72 -8.65 9.44
CA ALA A 23 3.28 -8.72 9.71
C ALA A 23 2.76 -7.41 10.29
N THR A 24 3.40 -6.90 11.36
CA THR A 24 3.14 -5.58 11.97
C THR A 24 4.34 -5.15 12.79
N THR A 25 4.70 -3.88 12.78
CA THR A 25 5.80 -3.36 13.60
C THR A 25 5.32 -3.03 15.01
N GLN A 26 6.23 -3.09 15.98
CA GLN A 26 6.00 -2.55 17.30
C GLN A 26 5.97 -1.02 17.26
N LYS A 27 5.26 -0.39 18.19
CA LYS A 27 5.07 1.06 18.23
C LYS A 27 6.10 1.71 19.14
N PRO A 28 6.85 2.71 18.68
CA PRO A 28 7.73 3.48 19.55
C PRO A 28 6.92 4.36 20.51
N GLN A 29 7.53 4.73 21.64
CA GLN A 29 6.88 5.55 22.66
C GLN A 29 6.30 6.84 22.08
N ALA A 30 7.01 7.50 21.15
CA ALA A 30 6.56 8.73 20.51
C ALA A 30 5.21 8.57 19.78
N VAL A 31 4.95 7.40 19.16
CA VAL A 31 3.66 7.12 18.51
C VAL A 31 2.56 6.88 19.53
N LEU A 32 2.87 6.14 20.61
CA LEU A 32 1.93 5.91 21.70
C LEU A 32 1.53 7.23 22.37
N ASP A 33 2.50 8.09 22.65
CA ASP A 33 2.28 9.41 23.24
C ASP A 33 1.43 10.30 22.33
N ALA A 34 1.69 10.30 21.02
CA ALA A 34 0.90 11.06 20.05
C ALA A 34 -0.56 10.60 19.99
N ILE A 35 -0.81 9.29 20.08
CA ILE A 35 -2.17 8.74 20.14
C ILE A 35 -2.88 9.19 21.42
N VAL A 36 -2.22 9.04 22.57
CA VAL A 36 -2.76 9.45 23.86
C VAL A 36 -3.02 10.98 23.87
N GLU A 37 -2.08 11.78 23.39
CA GLU A 37 -2.25 13.22 23.28
C GLU A 37 -3.44 13.57 22.37
N GLY A 38 -3.56 12.91 21.24
CA GLY A 38 -4.67 13.11 20.30
C GLY A 38 -6.02 12.97 20.97
N TYR A 39 -6.24 11.85 21.63
CA TYR A 39 -7.51 11.57 22.29
C TYR A 39 -7.73 12.41 23.55
N SER A 40 -6.70 12.73 24.31
CA SER A 40 -6.84 13.42 25.60
C SER A 40 -6.91 14.95 25.48
N LYS A 41 -6.33 15.56 24.43
CA LYS A 41 -6.18 17.01 24.36
C LYS A 41 -6.95 17.70 23.23
N TRP A 42 -7.11 17.03 22.06
CA TRP A 42 -7.66 17.70 20.87
C TRP A 42 -8.55 16.81 19.99
N ASN A 43 -9.09 15.73 20.54
CA ASN A 43 -10.02 14.87 19.81
C ASN A 43 -11.28 15.63 19.40
N ALA A 44 -11.49 15.82 18.11
CA ALA A 44 -12.65 16.48 17.55
C ALA A 44 -12.88 16.07 16.10
N ASN A 45 -14.05 16.44 15.55
CA ASN A 45 -14.37 16.19 14.15
C ASN A 45 -13.47 17.03 13.24
N VAL A 46 -12.79 16.37 12.31
CA VAL A 46 -11.90 16.98 11.33
C VAL A 46 -12.72 17.61 10.20
N HIS A 47 -12.33 18.80 9.72
CA HIS A 47 -12.89 19.58 8.60
C HIS A 47 -14.29 20.18 8.79
N ARG A 48 -15.09 19.80 9.78
CA ARG A 48 -16.49 20.23 9.87
C ARG A 48 -16.86 21.07 11.08
N GLY A 49 -15.98 21.18 12.08
CA GLY A 49 -16.25 21.94 13.28
C GLY A 49 -15.70 23.35 13.18
N VAL A 50 -16.42 24.31 13.73
CA VAL A 50 -16.00 25.73 13.78
C VAL A 50 -15.38 26.12 15.12
N HIS A 51 -15.24 25.18 16.06
CA HIS A 51 -14.64 25.40 17.38
C HIS A 51 -13.15 25.04 17.41
N HIS A 52 -12.45 25.57 18.41
CA HIS A 52 -10.99 25.46 18.55
C HIS A 52 -10.44 24.02 18.40
N LEU A 53 -11.03 23.01 19.08
CA LEU A 53 -10.53 21.64 19.01
C LEU A 53 -10.62 21.06 17.59
N SER A 54 -11.69 21.38 16.84
CA SER A 54 -11.83 20.94 15.46
C SER A 54 -10.79 21.58 14.52
N GLN A 55 -10.45 22.85 14.77
CA GLN A 55 -9.37 23.51 14.03
C GLN A 55 -8.03 22.83 14.28
N VAL A 56 -7.68 22.61 15.57
CA VAL A 56 -6.44 21.89 15.95
C VAL A 56 -6.38 20.49 15.33
N ALA A 57 -7.47 19.72 15.43
CA ALA A 57 -7.53 18.38 14.85
C ALA A 57 -7.35 18.39 13.32
N THR A 58 -7.98 19.38 12.64
CA THR A 58 -7.84 19.57 11.20
C THR A 58 -6.41 19.94 10.82
N GLU A 59 -5.79 20.87 11.51
CA GLU A 59 -4.40 21.27 11.26
C GLU A 59 -3.43 20.11 11.42
N LYS A 60 -3.56 19.32 12.49
CA LYS A 60 -2.72 18.13 12.72
C LYS A 60 -2.93 17.06 11.64
N HIS A 61 -4.17 16.83 11.22
CA HIS A 61 -4.49 15.89 10.16
C HIS A 61 -3.85 16.31 8.82
N GLU A 62 -3.96 17.58 8.44
CA GLU A 62 -3.37 18.10 7.21
C GLU A 62 -1.85 18.20 7.27
N GLN A 63 -1.26 18.46 8.44
CA GLN A 63 0.18 18.36 8.64
C GLN A 63 0.70 16.94 8.44
N ALA A 64 -0.03 15.92 8.94
CA ALA A 64 0.31 14.53 8.72
C ALA A 64 0.25 14.17 7.23
N ARG A 65 -0.80 14.62 6.52
CA ARG A 65 -0.95 14.44 5.07
C ARG A 65 0.24 15.03 4.30
N LYS A 66 0.62 16.25 4.61
CA LYS A 66 1.78 16.92 3.99
C LYS A 66 3.08 16.16 4.24
N LYS A 67 3.33 15.69 5.47
CA LYS A 67 4.52 14.90 5.79
C LYS A 67 4.59 13.59 5.01
N VAL A 68 3.47 12.90 4.86
CA VAL A 68 3.41 11.67 4.03
C VAL A 68 3.69 12.00 2.57
N ALA A 69 3.10 13.08 2.04
CA ALA A 69 3.33 13.54 0.68
C ALA A 69 4.82 13.89 0.44
N GLU A 70 5.40 14.71 1.29
CA GLU A 70 6.82 15.09 1.22
C GLU A 70 7.75 13.88 1.26
N TRP A 71 7.45 12.91 2.14
CA TRP A 71 8.26 11.70 2.28
C TRP A 71 8.23 10.79 1.05
N LEU A 72 7.11 10.77 0.31
CA LEU A 72 6.94 10.00 -0.93
C LEU A 72 7.24 10.80 -2.21
N ASN A 73 7.64 12.08 -2.10
CA ASN A 73 7.76 13.02 -3.22
C ASN A 73 6.44 13.17 -4.01
N ALA A 74 5.32 13.22 -3.27
CA ALA A 74 3.97 13.48 -3.79
C ALA A 74 3.49 14.87 -3.41
N VAL A 75 2.29 15.28 -3.85
CA VAL A 75 1.57 16.44 -3.34
C VAL A 75 0.46 15.99 -2.38
N ALA A 76 0.05 16.89 -1.47
CA ALA A 76 -0.90 16.54 -0.41
C ALA A 76 -2.24 16.01 -0.95
N GLU A 77 -2.68 16.51 -2.09
CA GLU A 77 -3.92 16.13 -2.77
C GLU A 77 -3.89 14.69 -3.32
N GLU A 78 -2.70 14.12 -3.52
CA GLU A 78 -2.51 12.73 -3.96
C GLU A 78 -2.56 11.74 -2.78
N VAL A 79 -2.53 12.22 -1.53
CA VAL A 79 -2.54 11.36 -0.35
C VAL A 79 -3.95 11.14 0.16
N ILE A 80 -4.40 9.89 0.18
CA ILE A 80 -5.70 9.47 0.70
C ILE A 80 -5.50 8.56 1.90
N PHE A 81 -5.98 8.98 3.08
CA PHE A 81 -5.96 8.14 4.27
C PHE A 81 -7.09 7.10 4.23
N THR A 82 -6.71 5.84 4.42
CA THR A 82 -7.59 4.69 4.51
C THR A 82 -7.25 3.86 5.75
N LYS A 83 -7.90 2.72 5.93
CA LYS A 83 -7.59 1.79 7.03
C LYS A 83 -6.34 0.92 6.77
N GLY A 84 -5.65 1.11 5.63
CA GLY A 84 -4.45 0.38 5.23
C GLY A 84 -4.56 -0.20 3.82
N THR A 85 -3.53 -0.93 3.38
CA THR A 85 -3.39 -1.49 2.02
C THR A 85 -4.63 -2.22 1.54
N THR A 86 -5.19 -3.12 2.35
CA THR A 86 -6.39 -3.90 1.98
C THR A 86 -7.57 -3.00 1.68
N ASP A 87 -7.82 -1.97 2.51
CA ASP A 87 -8.91 -1.02 2.30
C ASP A 87 -8.67 -0.17 1.05
N SER A 88 -7.43 0.28 0.85
CA SER A 88 -7.04 1.04 -0.34
C SER A 88 -7.28 0.27 -1.63
N ILE A 89 -6.88 -1.00 -1.71
CA ILE A 89 -7.09 -1.83 -2.91
C ILE A 89 -8.58 -2.11 -3.12
N ASN A 90 -9.34 -2.39 -2.07
CA ASN A 90 -10.80 -2.53 -2.18
C ASN A 90 -11.47 -1.24 -2.67
N MET A 91 -11.01 -0.08 -2.19
CA MET A 91 -11.49 1.22 -2.66
C MET A 91 -11.17 1.43 -4.15
N LEU A 92 -9.94 1.11 -4.60
CA LEU A 92 -9.58 1.17 -6.02
C LEU A 92 -10.41 0.23 -6.87
N ALA A 93 -10.65 -1.01 -6.41
CA ALA A 93 -11.48 -1.97 -7.14
C ALA A 93 -12.94 -1.51 -7.27
N ARG A 94 -13.47 -0.76 -6.27
CA ARG A 94 -14.84 -0.24 -6.26
C ARG A 94 -14.99 1.14 -6.91
N SER A 95 -13.93 1.89 -7.09
CA SER A 95 -13.96 3.20 -7.75
C SER A 95 -13.39 3.10 -9.16
N PHE A 96 -12.08 3.10 -9.31
CA PHE A 96 -11.39 2.97 -10.59
C PHE A 96 -11.82 1.69 -11.35
N GLY A 97 -11.80 0.54 -10.65
CA GLY A 97 -12.17 -0.75 -11.25
C GLY A 97 -13.60 -0.77 -11.79
N ASP A 98 -14.57 -0.30 -11.00
CA ASP A 98 -15.98 -0.25 -11.47
C ASP A 98 -16.19 0.72 -12.62
N ALA A 99 -15.41 1.79 -12.72
CA ALA A 99 -15.48 2.77 -13.78
C ALA A 99 -14.80 2.33 -15.08
N MET A 100 -13.67 1.63 -14.98
CA MET A 100 -12.76 1.36 -16.11
C MET A 100 -12.81 -0.07 -16.64
N VAL A 101 -13.29 -1.04 -15.84
CA VAL A 101 -13.30 -2.46 -16.20
C VAL A 101 -14.68 -2.89 -16.69
N ASN A 102 -14.72 -3.52 -17.84
CA ASN A 102 -15.92 -4.04 -18.48
C ASN A 102 -15.81 -5.56 -18.76
N GLU A 103 -16.87 -6.17 -19.26
CA GLU A 103 -16.89 -7.59 -19.65
C GLU A 103 -15.80 -7.91 -20.68
N GLY A 104 -15.00 -8.94 -20.41
CA GLY A 104 -13.90 -9.38 -21.24
C GLY A 104 -12.60 -8.56 -21.11
N ASP A 105 -12.59 -7.51 -20.29
CA ASP A 105 -11.36 -6.78 -19.95
C ASP A 105 -10.47 -7.64 -19.02
N GLU A 106 -9.22 -7.24 -18.86
CA GLU A 106 -8.21 -7.99 -18.13
C GLU A 106 -7.56 -7.15 -17.02
N ILE A 107 -7.37 -7.77 -15.87
CA ILE A 107 -6.52 -7.26 -14.79
C ILE A 107 -5.35 -8.22 -14.62
N ILE A 108 -4.14 -7.69 -14.46
CA ILE A 108 -2.92 -8.50 -14.32
C ILE A 108 -2.38 -8.31 -12.89
N VAL A 109 -2.13 -9.41 -12.20
CA VAL A 109 -1.42 -9.47 -10.91
C VAL A 109 -0.24 -10.42 -11.01
N SER A 110 0.69 -10.41 -10.04
CA SER A 110 1.75 -11.42 -10.02
C SER A 110 1.39 -12.61 -9.13
N GLN A 111 2.12 -13.70 -9.27
CA GLN A 111 1.99 -14.88 -8.40
C GLN A 111 2.52 -14.61 -6.98
N LEU A 112 3.26 -13.51 -6.76
CA LEU A 112 3.85 -13.12 -5.46
C LEU A 112 2.94 -12.20 -4.62
N GLU A 113 1.69 -11.99 -5.03
CA GLU A 113 0.83 -11.03 -4.36
C GLU A 113 0.31 -11.53 -3.01
N HIS A 114 0.20 -10.63 -2.07
CA HIS A 114 -0.58 -10.86 -0.85
C HIS A 114 -2.09 -10.95 -1.20
N HIS A 115 -2.86 -11.70 -0.43
CA HIS A 115 -4.31 -11.83 -0.64
C HIS A 115 -5.04 -10.49 -0.77
N SER A 116 -4.60 -9.45 -0.07
CA SER A 116 -5.14 -8.09 -0.21
C SER A 116 -5.03 -7.51 -1.61
N ASN A 117 -4.04 -7.98 -2.40
CA ASN A 117 -3.82 -7.58 -3.79
C ASN A 117 -4.23 -8.66 -4.81
N ILE A 118 -4.99 -9.66 -4.40
CA ILE A 118 -5.58 -10.67 -5.28
C ILE A 118 -7.10 -10.62 -5.19
N VAL A 119 -7.64 -10.81 -3.97
CA VAL A 119 -9.08 -11.03 -3.75
C VAL A 119 -9.96 -9.86 -4.23
N PRO A 120 -9.63 -8.57 -3.99
CA PRO A 120 -10.43 -7.47 -4.50
C PRO A 120 -10.55 -7.46 -6.02
N TRP A 121 -9.46 -7.83 -6.72
CA TRP A 121 -9.43 -7.93 -8.18
C TRP A 121 -10.21 -9.15 -8.69
N GLN A 122 -10.14 -10.31 -8.01
CA GLN A 122 -10.99 -11.46 -8.32
C GLN A 122 -12.48 -11.09 -8.22
N MET A 123 -12.88 -10.49 -7.10
CA MET A 123 -14.27 -10.06 -6.88
C MET A 123 -14.74 -9.03 -7.93
N LEU A 124 -13.85 -8.12 -8.35
CA LEU A 124 -14.13 -7.18 -9.44
C LEU A 124 -14.32 -7.94 -10.76
N CYS A 125 -13.39 -8.84 -11.11
CA CYS A 125 -13.46 -9.62 -12.34
C CYS A 125 -14.73 -10.48 -12.42
N GLU A 126 -15.08 -11.16 -11.32
CA GLU A 126 -16.34 -11.93 -11.25
C GLU A 126 -17.56 -11.04 -11.49
N ARG A 127 -17.64 -9.89 -10.80
CA ARG A 127 -18.78 -8.96 -10.92
C ARG A 127 -18.89 -8.34 -12.30
N LYS A 128 -17.76 -8.05 -12.94
CA LYS A 128 -17.69 -7.40 -14.26
C LYS A 128 -17.60 -8.39 -15.43
N LYS A 129 -17.48 -9.69 -15.14
CA LYS A 129 -17.16 -10.74 -16.13
C LYS A 129 -15.85 -10.44 -16.88
N ALA A 130 -14.89 -9.88 -16.17
CA ALA A 130 -13.54 -9.62 -16.62
C ALA A 130 -12.62 -10.81 -16.27
N ILE A 131 -11.39 -10.77 -16.73
CA ILE A 131 -10.42 -11.87 -16.59
C ILE A 131 -9.28 -11.43 -15.69
N LEU A 132 -9.02 -12.18 -14.60
CA LEU A 132 -7.82 -12.00 -13.79
C LEU A 132 -6.70 -12.86 -14.38
N LYS A 133 -5.61 -12.22 -14.80
CA LYS A 133 -4.40 -12.89 -15.29
C LYS A 133 -3.31 -12.82 -14.23
N VAL A 134 -2.49 -13.88 -14.16
CA VAL A 134 -1.42 -14.00 -13.17
C VAL A 134 -0.09 -14.15 -13.89
N ILE A 135 0.85 -13.23 -13.63
CA ILE A 135 2.23 -13.31 -14.13
C ILE A 135 2.92 -14.48 -13.44
N PRO A 136 3.45 -15.46 -14.18
CA PRO A 136 4.15 -16.60 -13.59
C PRO A 136 5.51 -16.17 -13.01
N LEU A 137 6.09 -17.05 -12.20
CA LEU A 137 7.45 -16.94 -11.72
C LEU A 137 8.39 -17.82 -12.53
N ARG A 138 9.65 -17.43 -12.57
CA ARG A 138 10.76 -18.26 -13.06
C ARG A 138 11.19 -19.27 -11.98
N GLU A 139 12.08 -20.17 -12.33
CA GLU A 139 12.65 -21.17 -11.40
C GLU A 139 13.36 -20.53 -10.19
N ASP A 140 13.93 -19.35 -10.36
CA ASP A 140 14.59 -18.56 -9.31
C ASP A 140 13.60 -17.75 -8.45
N LEU A 141 12.29 -17.96 -8.65
CA LEU A 141 11.18 -17.27 -8.00
C LEU A 141 11.06 -15.77 -8.35
N SER A 142 11.81 -15.28 -9.32
CA SER A 142 11.61 -13.93 -9.85
C SER A 142 10.39 -13.86 -10.79
N ILE A 143 9.79 -12.68 -10.94
CA ILE A 143 8.69 -12.45 -11.89
C ILE A 143 9.20 -12.68 -13.34
N ASP A 144 8.46 -13.45 -14.13
CA ASP A 144 8.76 -13.65 -15.55
C ASP A 144 8.31 -12.44 -16.37
N ILE A 145 9.27 -11.54 -16.62
CA ILE A 145 9.03 -10.29 -17.37
C ILE A 145 8.69 -10.58 -18.84
N GLU A 146 9.23 -11.64 -19.46
CA GLU A 146 8.90 -11.97 -20.86
C GLU A 146 7.46 -12.50 -20.98
N ALA A 147 7.04 -13.35 -20.05
CA ALA A 147 5.64 -13.76 -19.95
C ALA A 147 4.73 -12.54 -19.71
N TYR A 148 5.11 -11.64 -18.78
CA TYR A 148 4.36 -10.40 -18.50
C TYR A 148 4.16 -9.54 -19.75
N LYS A 149 5.21 -9.29 -20.54
CA LYS A 149 5.11 -8.51 -21.80
C LYS A 149 4.10 -9.13 -22.77
N GLY A 150 4.11 -10.46 -22.88
CA GLY A 150 3.18 -11.19 -23.72
C GLY A 150 1.71 -11.13 -23.26
N MET A 151 1.48 -10.83 -21.98
CA MET A 151 0.13 -10.71 -21.40
C MET A 151 -0.51 -9.34 -21.67
N LEU A 152 0.29 -8.29 -21.88
CA LEU A 152 -0.20 -6.92 -22.09
C LEU A 152 -0.84 -6.75 -23.46
N ASN A 153 -2.12 -6.38 -23.50
CA ASN A 153 -2.89 -6.18 -24.74
C ASN A 153 -3.95 -5.07 -24.56
N GLU A 154 -4.74 -4.82 -25.59
CA GLU A 154 -5.77 -3.77 -25.64
C GLU A 154 -6.91 -3.94 -24.63
N ARG A 155 -7.09 -5.14 -24.08
CA ARG A 155 -8.09 -5.43 -23.04
C ARG A 155 -7.55 -5.23 -21.62
N THR A 156 -6.24 -5.11 -21.45
CA THR A 156 -5.64 -4.92 -20.13
C THR A 156 -6.01 -3.53 -19.60
N ARG A 157 -6.64 -3.47 -18.42
CA ARG A 157 -7.10 -2.23 -17.79
C ARG A 157 -6.30 -1.81 -16.57
N LEU A 158 -5.61 -2.75 -15.94
CA LEU A 158 -4.81 -2.50 -14.76
C LEU A 158 -3.77 -3.60 -14.59
N VAL A 159 -2.59 -3.20 -14.11
CA VAL A 159 -1.59 -4.10 -13.54
C VAL A 159 -1.48 -3.79 -12.06
N SER A 160 -1.54 -4.79 -11.18
CA SER A 160 -1.41 -4.58 -9.73
C SER A 160 -0.37 -5.54 -9.16
N VAL A 161 0.76 -5.01 -8.66
CA VAL A 161 1.92 -5.81 -8.26
C VAL A 161 2.57 -5.28 -6.98
N ALA A 162 3.06 -6.19 -6.15
CA ALA A 162 3.85 -5.84 -4.97
C ALA A 162 5.27 -5.44 -5.36
N GLN A 163 5.78 -4.36 -4.77
CA GLN A 163 7.17 -3.95 -4.97
C GLN A 163 8.14 -4.86 -4.21
N VAL A 164 7.74 -5.33 -3.02
CA VAL A 164 8.51 -6.30 -2.22
C VAL A 164 7.59 -7.41 -1.77
N SER A 165 7.96 -8.65 -2.02
CA SER A 165 7.20 -9.82 -1.58
C SER A 165 7.22 -9.94 -0.04
N ASN A 166 6.05 -10.08 0.57
CA ASN A 166 5.92 -10.31 2.01
C ASN A 166 6.37 -11.72 2.45
N VAL A 167 6.46 -12.66 1.53
CA VAL A 167 6.85 -14.06 1.81
C VAL A 167 8.32 -14.29 1.54
N LEU A 168 8.82 -13.84 0.39
CA LEU A 168 10.17 -14.13 -0.08
C LEU A 168 11.17 -13.00 0.20
N GLY A 169 10.69 -11.76 0.46
CA GLY A 169 11.53 -10.58 0.61
C GLY A 169 12.21 -10.12 -0.69
N ILE A 170 11.83 -10.69 -1.83
CA ILE A 170 12.36 -10.31 -3.14
C ILE A 170 11.83 -8.94 -3.52
N ILE A 171 12.70 -8.06 -4.01
CA ILE A 171 12.35 -6.79 -4.62
C ILE A 171 11.99 -7.04 -6.08
N ASN A 172 10.74 -6.82 -6.44
CA ASN A 172 10.25 -7.02 -7.79
C ASN A 172 10.65 -5.86 -8.72
N PRO A 173 10.86 -6.10 -10.02
CA PRO A 173 11.28 -5.08 -10.99
C PRO A 173 10.10 -4.18 -11.42
N VAL A 174 9.46 -3.49 -10.45
CA VAL A 174 8.23 -2.73 -10.69
C VAL A 174 8.42 -1.55 -11.65
N GLU A 175 9.59 -0.92 -11.67
CA GLU A 175 9.91 0.13 -12.63
C GLU A 175 9.87 -0.39 -14.09
N GLU A 176 10.36 -1.61 -14.30
CA GLU A 176 10.29 -2.25 -15.60
C GLU A 176 8.85 -2.64 -15.97
N ILE A 177 8.09 -3.16 -15.00
CA ILE A 177 6.67 -3.50 -15.15
C ILE A 177 5.85 -2.25 -15.54
N ILE A 178 6.05 -1.14 -14.81
CA ILE A 178 5.39 0.14 -15.09
C ILE A 178 5.72 0.64 -16.49
N ARG A 179 6.98 0.63 -16.85
CA ARG A 179 7.44 1.09 -18.19
C ARG A 179 6.75 0.35 -19.34
N TYR A 180 6.60 -0.98 -19.24
CA TYR A 180 5.90 -1.76 -20.27
C TYR A 180 4.39 -1.56 -20.27
N ALA A 181 3.78 -1.38 -19.09
CA ALA A 181 2.35 -1.07 -18.98
C ALA A 181 2.05 0.32 -19.59
N HIS A 182 2.83 1.34 -19.20
CA HIS A 182 2.66 2.72 -19.67
C HIS A 182 2.90 2.88 -21.16
N ALA A 183 3.80 2.08 -21.77
CA ALA A 183 3.96 2.04 -23.21
C ALA A 183 2.68 1.62 -23.96
N LYS A 184 1.72 1.03 -23.26
CA LYS A 184 0.39 0.66 -23.77
C LYS A 184 -0.75 1.45 -23.08
N HIS A 185 -0.44 2.52 -22.37
CA HIS A 185 -1.39 3.35 -21.60
C HIS A 185 -2.18 2.57 -20.54
N ILE A 186 -1.57 1.56 -19.95
CA ILE A 186 -2.15 0.73 -18.89
C ILE A 186 -1.67 1.24 -17.54
N PRO A 187 -2.56 1.65 -16.63
CA PRO A 187 -2.19 2.10 -15.30
C PRO A 187 -1.68 0.96 -14.41
N VAL A 188 -0.83 1.32 -13.45
CA VAL A 188 -0.20 0.37 -12.53
C VAL A 188 -0.46 0.76 -11.08
N CYS A 189 -0.97 -0.19 -10.30
CA CYS A 189 -1.06 -0.12 -8.85
C CYS A 189 0.11 -0.88 -8.23
N VAL A 190 0.88 -0.21 -7.39
CA VAL A 190 2.00 -0.82 -6.64
C VAL A 190 1.57 -1.05 -5.20
N ASP A 191 1.58 -2.31 -4.77
CA ASP A 191 1.49 -2.66 -3.34
C ASP A 191 2.85 -2.41 -2.68
N GLY A 192 2.91 -1.31 -1.95
CA GLY A 192 4.07 -0.84 -1.20
C GLY A 192 4.07 -1.27 0.27
N ALA A 193 3.20 -2.21 0.69
CA ALA A 193 3.07 -2.59 2.10
C ALA A 193 4.40 -3.06 2.74
N GLN A 194 5.27 -3.68 1.96
CA GLN A 194 6.60 -4.09 2.41
C GLN A 194 7.73 -3.18 1.90
N SER A 195 7.53 -2.42 0.84
CA SER A 195 8.60 -1.54 0.32
C SER A 195 8.66 -0.22 1.07
N VAL A 196 7.53 0.45 1.29
CA VAL A 196 7.47 1.77 1.94
C VAL A 196 8.08 1.78 3.35
N PRO A 197 7.95 0.72 4.19
CA PRO A 197 8.66 0.64 5.47
C PRO A 197 10.18 0.48 5.38
N HIS A 198 10.71 -0.03 4.26
CA HIS A 198 12.09 -0.53 4.19
C HIS A 198 12.94 0.16 3.11
N LEU A 199 12.32 0.79 2.12
CA LEU A 199 12.99 1.44 1.00
C LEU A 199 12.61 2.93 0.94
N ALA A 200 13.50 3.75 0.40
CA ALA A 200 13.15 5.10 0.02
C ALA A 200 12.32 5.06 -1.27
N VAL A 201 11.01 5.21 -1.14
CA VAL A 201 10.07 5.21 -2.28
C VAL A 201 9.82 6.65 -2.71
N ASP A 202 10.11 6.94 -3.97
CA ASP A 202 9.84 8.21 -4.64
C ASP A 202 8.82 7.95 -5.76
N VAL A 203 7.57 8.39 -5.56
CA VAL A 203 6.48 8.08 -6.50
C VAL A 203 6.66 8.76 -7.87
N ARG A 204 7.39 9.90 -7.94
CA ARG A 204 7.68 10.58 -9.21
C ARG A 204 8.70 9.80 -10.04
N LYS A 205 9.69 9.18 -9.39
CA LYS A 205 10.67 8.32 -10.08
C LYS A 205 10.07 6.98 -10.43
N LEU A 206 9.25 6.42 -9.53
CA LEU A 206 8.58 5.15 -9.75
C LEU A 206 7.55 5.24 -10.89
N ASP A 207 6.92 6.41 -11.04
CA ASP A 207 5.92 6.72 -12.07
C ASP A 207 4.71 5.78 -12.04
N CYS A 208 4.32 5.29 -10.85
CA CYS A 208 3.12 4.47 -10.68
C CYS A 208 1.86 5.35 -10.59
N ASP A 209 0.72 4.82 -11.05
CA ASP A 209 -0.57 5.53 -10.98
C ASP A 209 -1.18 5.46 -9.57
N PHE A 210 -0.94 4.36 -8.87
CA PHE A 210 -1.39 4.14 -7.50
C PHE A 210 -0.29 3.47 -6.68
N LEU A 211 0.00 4.02 -5.49
CA LEU A 211 0.82 3.38 -4.46
C LEU A 211 -0.02 3.15 -3.22
N VAL A 212 -0.07 1.94 -2.72
CA VAL A 212 -0.84 1.59 -1.51
C VAL A 212 0.07 0.97 -0.46
N PHE A 213 -0.10 1.36 0.82
CA PHE A 213 0.70 0.83 1.92
C PHE A 213 -0.05 0.94 3.26
N SER A 214 0.55 0.44 4.33
CA SER A 214 -0.07 0.37 5.66
C SER A 214 0.84 0.93 6.74
N ALA A 215 0.35 1.90 7.50
CA ALA A 215 1.10 2.54 8.59
C ALA A 215 1.49 1.55 9.71
N HIS A 216 0.66 0.51 9.99
CA HIS A 216 0.98 -0.47 11.03
C HIS A 216 2.26 -1.28 10.78
N LYS A 217 2.81 -1.24 9.56
CA LYS A 217 4.12 -1.81 9.20
C LYS A 217 5.25 -0.77 9.23
N MET A 218 4.92 0.49 9.54
CA MET A 218 5.81 1.64 9.56
C MET A 218 5.80 2.33 10.93
N TYR A 219 5.71 1.54 11.99
CA TYR A 219 5.73 1.98 13.38
C TYR A 219 4.49 2.78 13.83
N GLY A 220 3.48 3.01 12.96
CA GLY A 220 2.26 3.77 13.24
C GLY A 220 0.97 2.95 13.22
#